data_bfc070cd5cc19a2ed6200886b7b08943
#
_entry.id   bfc070cd5cc19a2ed6200886b7b08943
#
_cell.length_a   1.000
_cell.length_b   1.000
_cell.length_c   1.000
_cell.angle_alpha   90.00
_cell.angle_beta   90.00
_cell.angle_gamma   90.00
#
_symmetry.space_group_name_H-M   'P 1'
#
loop_
_entity.id
_entity.type
_entity.pdbx_description
1 polymer ?
#
loop_
_entity_poly.entity_id
_entity_poly.type
_entity_poly.pdbx_seq_one_letter_code
_entity_poly.pdbx_strand_id
1 'polypeptide(L)'
;PFAGVDPIAVEDIQSIVAGLKKKNIGILITDHNVQETLAITDRTYLMFEGKILKSGTAEELAADEQVRRGYLGQNFELRARK
;
A
#
# COMPACT_ATOMS: atom_id res chain seq x y z
N PRO A 1 6.02 -6.15 -5.05
CA PRO A 1 5.97 -7.58 -4.72
C PRO A 1 4.61 -8.25 -4.96
N PHE A 2 3.59 -7.50 -5.34
CA PHE A 2 2.24 -8.09 -5.51
C PHE A 2 1.83 -8.29 -6.97
N ALA A 3 2.56 -7.74 -7.92
CA ALA A 3 2.21 -7.88 -9.34
C ALA A 3 2.33 -9.33 -9.78
N GLY A 4 1.24 -9.86 -10.38
CA GLY A 4 1.21 -11.24 -10.86
C GLY A 4 1.18 -12.31 -9.77
N VAL A 5 0.99 -11.90 -8.49
CA VAL A 5 0.97 -12.84 -7.37
C VAL A 5 -0.47 -13.28 -7.09
N ASP A 6 -0.63 -14.56 -6.80
CA ASP A 6 -1.92 -15.14 -6.42
C ASP A 6 -2.48 -14.44 -5.17
N PRO A 7 -3.80 -14.16 -5.10
CA PRO A 7 -4.39 -13.49 -3.93
C PRO A 7 -4.09 -14.16 -2.59
N ILE A 8 -4.02 -15.48 -2.54
CA ILE A 8 -3.69 -16.19 -1.29
C ILE A 8 -2.25 -15.92 -0.89
N ALA A 9 -1.33 -15.93 -1.86
CA ALA A 9 0.08 -15.62 -1.62
C ALA A 9 0.26 -14.16 -1.20
N VAL A 10 -0.57 -13.24 -1.72
CA VAL A 10 -0.56 -11.83 -1.29
C VAL A 10 -0.90 -11.74 0.20
N GLU A 11 -1.91 -12.47 0.67
CA GLU A 11 -2.26 -12.47 2.10
C GLU A 11 -1.12 -13.00 2.96
N ASP A 12 -0.42 -14.03 2.49
CA ASP A 12 0.73 -14.56 3.22
C ASP A 12 1.85 -13.52 3.33
N ILE A 13 2.13 -12.81 2.26
CA ILE A 13 3.12 -11.73 2.27
C ILE A 13 2.72 -10.64 3.25
N GLN A 14 1.45 -10.24 3.25
CA GLN A 14 0.95 -9.24 4.18
C GLN A 14 1.10 -9.69 5.64
N SER A 15 0.85 -10.95 5.92
CA SER A 15 1.01 -11.50 7.27
C SER A 15 2.47 -11.51 7.73
N ILE A 16 3.39 -11.85 6.82
CA ILE A 16 4.83 -11.82 7.12
C ILE A 16 5.28 -10.39 7.43
N VAL A 17 4.88 -9.43 6.61
CA VAL A 17 5.22 -8.03 6.83
C VAL A 17 4.69 -7.55 8.18
N ALA A 18 3.44 -7.86 8.51
CA ALA A 18 2.85 -7.48 9.78
C ALA A 18 3.62 -8.09 10.98
N GLY A 19 4.07 -9.33 10.85
CA GLY A 19 4.87 -9.98 11.87
C GLY A 19 6.22 -9.30 12.09
N LEU A 20 6.88 -8.90 11.01
CA LEU A 20 8.15 -8.20 11.09
C LEU A 20 7.99 -6.82 11.73
N LYS A 21 6.92 -6.12 11.41
CA LYS A 21 6.63 -4.80 12.02
C LYS A 21 6.45 -4.92 13.54
N LYS A 22 5.82 -5.98 14.00
CA LYS A 22 5.66 -6.22 15.45
C LYS A 22 6.99 -6.41 16.16
N LYS A 23 8.04 -6.78 15.44
CA LYS A 23 9.39 -6.94 15.99
C LYS A 23 10.23 -5.66 15.86
N ASN A 24 9.58 -4.53 15.52
CA ASN A 24 10.24 -3.23 15.32
C ASN A 24 11.25 -3.24 14.19
N ILE A 25 10.99 -4.01 13.14
CA ILE A 25 11.82 -4.04 11.94
C ILE A 25 11.22 -3.08 10.92
N GLY A 26 12.03 -2.13 10.45
CA GLY A 26 11.62 -1.22 9.39
C GLY A 26 11.63 -1.94 8.04
N ILE A 27 10.58 -1.74 7.23
CA ILE A 27 10.43 -2.42 5.95
C ILE A 27 10.17 -1.39 4.87
N LEU A 28 10.93 -1.46 3.78
CA LEU A 28 10.72 -0.64 2.61
C LEU A 28 10.21 -1.52 1.47
N ILE A 29 9.08 -1.14 0.90
CA ILE A 29 8.46 -1.88 -0.21
C ILE A 29 8.29 -0.94 -1.40
N THR A 30 8.64 -1.41 -2.59
CA THR A 30 8.33 -0.70 -3.83
C THR A 30 7.43 -1.58 -4.68
N ASP A 31 6.33 -1.01 -5.19
CA ASP A 31 5.40 -1.75 -6.01
C ASP A 31 4.51 -0.77 -6.78
N HIS A 32 3.99 -1.19 -7.91
CA HIS A 32 3.01 -0.41 -8.65
C HIS A 32 1.56 -0.76 -8.27
N ASN A 33 1.34 -1.79 -7.49
CA ASN A 33 0.01 -2.16 -7.00
C ASN A 33 -0.34 -1.31 -5.78
N VAL A 34 -0.98 -0.17 -6.02
CA VAL A 34 -1.23 0.83 -4.99
C VAL A 34 -2.17 0.29 -3.90
N GLN A 35 -3.25 -0.39 -4.29
CA GLN A 35 -4.22 -0.89 -3.34
C GLN A 35 -3.60 -1.85 -2.32
N GLU A 36 -2.85 -2.83 -2.80
CA GLU A 36 -2.23 -3.82 -1.92
C GLU A 36 -1.11 -3.21 -1.07
N THR A 37 -0.37 -2.27 -1.64
CA THR A 37 0.70 -1.59 -0.92
C THR A 37 0.14 -0.74 0.23
N LEU A 38 -0.93 0.00 -0.01
CA LEU A 38 -1.57 0.81 1.04
C LEU A 38 -2.07 -0.05 2.19
N ALA A 39 -2.50 -1.28 1.89
CA ALA A 39 -3.03 -2.17 2.92
C ALA A 39 -2.00 -2.55 3.99
N ILE A 40 -0.71 -2.46 3.69
CA ILE A 40 0.35 -2.92 4.59
C ILE A 40 1.37 -1.86 4.98
N THR A 41 1.27 -0.65 4.43
CA THR A 41 2.25 0.40 4.72
C THR A 41 1.74 1.37 5.77
N ASP A 42 2.64 1.88 6.58
CA ASP A 42 2.34 2.95 7.53
C ASP A 42 2.43 4.30 6.82
N ARG A 43 3.42 4.44 5.94
CA ARG A 43 3.61 5.65 5.15
C ARG A 43 3.94 5.27 3.72
N THR A 44 3.37 6.00 2.77
CA THR A 44 3.51 5.71 1.35
C THR A 44 3.90 6.98 0.59
N TYR A 45 4.77 6.81 -0.39
CA TYR A 45 5.15 7.86 -1.32
C TYR A 45 4.71 7.43 -2.71
N LEU A 46 3.82 8.22 -3.32
CA LEU A 46 3.31 7.93 -4.66
C LEU A 46 4.17 8.70 -5.66
N MET A 47 4.84 7.97 -6.54
CA MET A 47 5.77 8.56 -7.51
C MET A 47 5.21 8.49 -8.92
N PHE A 48 5.49 9.53 -9.69
CA PHE A 48 5.12 9.59 -11.10
C PHE A 48 6.17 10.39 -11.85
N GLU A 49 6.70 9.82 -12.93
CA GLU A 49 7.72 10.45 -13.76
C GLU A 49 8.92 10.96 -12.95
N GLY A 50 9.38 10.14 -12.00
CA GLY A 50 10.56 10.47 -11.19
C GLY A 50 10.33 11.49 -10.09
N LYS A 51 9.08 11.87 -9.83
CA LYS A 51 8.74 12.85 -8.81
C LYS A 51 7.73 12.27 -7.83
N ILE A 52 7.78 12.76 -6.59
CA ILE A 52 6.80 12.40 -5.57
C ILE A 52 5.57 13.29 -5.79
N LEU A 53 4.43 12.68 -6.16
CA LEU A 53 3.18 13.38 -6.33
C LEU A 53 2.47 13.64 -5.02
N LYS A 54 2.40 12.61 -4.17
CA LYS A 54 1.71 12.63 -2.90
C LYS A 54 2.47 11.75 -1.92
N SER A 55 2.39 12.08 -0.66
CA SER A 55 2.92 11.22 0.39
C SER A 55 2.06 11.38 1.64
N GLY A 56 2.05 10.36 2.49
CA GLY A 56 1.29 10.40 3.72
C GLY A 56 1.05 9.01 4.27
N THR A 57 0.21 8.94 5.29
CA THR A 57 -0.23 7.65 5.82
C THR A 57 -1.13 6.96 4.79
N ALA A 58 -1.31 5.65 4.95
CA ALA A 58 -2.21 4.90 4.08
C ALA A 58 -3.62 5.47 4.13
N GLU A 59 -4.07 5.88 5.31
CA GLU A 59 -5.39 6.46 5.52
C GLU A 59 -5.54 7.80 4.80
N GLU A 60 -4.51 8.65 4.86
CA GLU A 60 -4.52 9.94 4.17
C GLU A 60 -4.60 9.77 2.66
N LEU A 61 -3.81 8.84 2.11
CA LEU A 61 -3.81 8.60 0.67
C LEU A 61 -5.10 7.93 0.21
N ALA A 62 -5.65 7.02 1.00
CA ALA A 62 -6.92 6.37 0.68
C ALA A 62 -8.09 7.36 0.64
N ALA A 63 -8.00 8.45 1.41
CA ALA A 63 -9.02 9.49 1.44
C ALA A 63 -8.80 10.59 0.40
N ASP A 64 -7.62 10.64 -0.22
CA ASP A 64 -7.29 11.69 -1.18
C ASP A 64 -8.06 11.49 -2.49
N GLU A 65 -8.78 12.50 -2.92
CA GLU A 65 -9.63 12.44 -4.12
C GLU A 65 -8.83 12.15 -5.39
N GLN A 66 -7.67 12.78 -5.54
CA GLN A 66 -6.81 12.60 -6.72
C GLN A 66 -6.24 11.17 -6.77
N VAL A 67 -5.85 10.64 -5.62
CA VAL A 67 -5.33 9.28 -5.52
C VAL A 67 -6.43 8.27 -5.85
N ARG A 68 -7.62 8.45 -5.30
CA ARG A 68 -8.74 7.56 -5.57
C ARG A 68 -9.11 7.56 -7.04
N ARG A 69 -9.15 8.73 -7.64
CA ARG A 69 -9.55 8.90 -9.04
C ARG A 69 -8.53 8.31 -10.02
N GLY A 70 -7.25 8.47 -9.73
CA GLY A 70 -6.18 8.06 -10.64
C GLY A 70 -5.60 6.68 -10.40
N TYR A 71 -5.67 6.16 -9.17
CA TYR A 71 -4.91 4.96 -8.78
C TYR A 71 -5.73 3.91 -8.06
N LEU A 72 -6.77 4.28 -7.34
CA LEU A 72 -7.51 3.34 -6.49
C LEU A 72 -8.89 2.98 -7.02
N GLY A 73 -9.58 3.94 -7.64
CA GLY A 73 -10.98 3.79 -7.99
C GLY A 73 -11.90 4.36 -6.91
N GLN A 74 -13.09 4.79 -7.33
CA GLN A 74 -14.00 5.53 -6.45
C GLN A 74 -14.56 4.67 -5.31
N ASN A 75 -14.71 3.38 -5.55
CA ASN A 75 -15.31 2.47 -4.57
C ASN A 75 -14.28 1.76 -3.70
N PHE A 76 -13.01 2.13 -3.81
CA PHE A 76 -11.98 1.51 -3.01
C PHE A 76 -12.17 1.78 -1.53
N GLU A 77 -12.01 0.75 -0.71
CA GLU A 77 -11.98 0.85 0.74
C GLU A 77 -10.71 0.22 1.26
N LEU A 78 -10.05 0.90 2.20
CA LEU A 78 -8.84 0.37 2.80
C LEU A 78 -9.20 -0.82 3.68
N ARG A 79 -8.58 -1.98 3.38
CA ARG A 79 -8.85 -3.20 4.14
C ARG A 79 -8.29 -3.11 5.55
N ALA A 80 -8.90 -3.89 6.46
CA ALA A 80 -8.41 -4.00 7.83
C ALA A 80 -6.94 -4.40 7.82
N ARG A 81 -6.14 -3.72 8.62
CA ARG A 81 -4.70 -3.95 8.66
C ARG A 81 -4.39 -5.10 9.62
N LYS A 82 -3.40 -5.88 9.25
CA LYS A 82 -2.95 -7.01 10.08
C LYS A 82 -1.80 -6.62 10.99
#